data_023b1e7faf9bd77296a7c041a2d64ceb
#
_entry.id   023b1e7faf9bd77296a7c041a2d64ceb
#
_cell.length_a   1.000
_cell.length_b   1.000
_cell.length_c   1.000
_cell.angle_alpha   90.00
_cell.angle_beta   90.00
_cell.angle_gamma   90.00
#
_symmetry.space_group_name_H-M   'P 1'
#
loop_
_entity.id
_entity.type
_entity.pdbx_description
1 polymer ?
#
loop_
_entity_poly.entity_id
_entity_poly.type
_entity_poly.pdbx_seq_one_letter_code
_entity_poly.pdbx_strand_id
1 'polypeptide(L)'
;TRTPDQAEFIDPMAQNLIAQVSTKAPYTIHPRNGAASACAHVAMLDFGMKANIVRWLLRCGLSVTVLPWNADFYSMRDQFDGLFLSNGPGSPESIQSVIPGVRRTIDEWDRPIFGICMGHQIIGLALGLRAYRMKFGNRGHNQPVLALASGNMRVDPGRVYITSQNHGYALAYNETGPDAWPKDWQPWFVNANDWSIEGIVRTGGLDKHAPVWGVQFHPEHAGGPEDTNS
;
A
#
# COMPACT_ATOMS: atom_id res chain seq x y z
N THR A 1 -8.54 37.81 -8.95
CA THR A 1 -9.23 36.69 -9.61
C THR A 1 -8.63 36.54 -10.99
N ARG A 2 -7.89 35.40 -11.23
CA ARG A 2 -7.38 35.10 -12.58
C ARG A 2 -8.56 34.71 -13.47
N THR A 3 -8.57 35.18 -14.71
CA THR A 3 -9.53 34.73 -15.71
C THR A 3 -9.22 33.28 -16.11
N PRO A 4 -10.22 32.49 -16.59
CA PRO A 4 -9.99 31.11 -17.04
C PRO A 4 -8.85 30.97 -18.07
N ASP A 5 -8.66 31.94 -18.92
CA ASP A 5 -7.60 31.98 -19.95
C ASP A 5 -6.19 32.19 -19.39
N GLN A 6 -6.05 32.51 -18.09
CA GLN A 6 -4.79 32.69 -17.39
C GLN A 6 -4.46 31.51 -16.46
N ALA A 7 -5.29 30.46 -16.45
CA ALA A 7 -5.07 29.25 -15.67
C ALA A 7 -4.01 28.39 -16.39
N GLU A 8 -2.86 28.25 -15.77
CA GLU A 8 -1.86 27.27 -16.19
C GLU A 8 -2.30 25.89 -15.70
N PHE A 9 -2.63 24.99 -16.61
CA PHE A 9 -3.00 23.62 -16.29
C PHE A 9 -1.73 22.79 -16.05
N ILE A 10 -1.54 22.37 -14.83
CA ILE A 10 -0.41 21.53 -14.43
C ILE A 10 -0.91 20.08 -14.40
N ASP A 11 -0.22 19.16 -15.09
CA ASP A 11 -0.48 17.73 -14.95
C ASP A 11 0.02 17.25 -13.56
N PRO A 12 -0.87 16.89 -12.65
CA PRO A 12 -0.47 16.40 -11.33
C PRO A 12 0.34 15.08 -11.40
N MET A 13 0.21 14.31 -12.49
CA MET A 13 0.97 13.07 -12.67
C MET A 13 2.43 13.31 -13.08
N ALA A 14 2.76 14.51 -13.58
CA ALA A 14 4.13 14.91 -13.90
C ALA A 14 4.93 15.42 -12.70
N GLN A 15 4.28 15.52 -11.51
CA GLN A 15 4.90 16.06 -10.32
C GLN A 15 5.08 14.97 -9.24
N ASN A 16 6.11 15.14 -8.40
CA ASN A 16 6.21 14.36 -7.17
C ASN A 16 5.29 14.97 -6.10
N LEU A 17 3.99 14.63 -6.16
CA LEU A 17 3.01 15.07 -5.17
C LEU A 17 3.27 14.48 -3.78
N ILE A 18 3.85 13.31 -3.71
CA ILE A 18 4.18 12.64 -2.45
C ILE A 18 5.17 13.48 -1.65
N ALA A 19 6.21 14.00 -2.28
CA ALA A 19 7.15 14.89 -1.63
C ALA A 19 6.51 16.18 -1.08
N GLN A 20 5.37 16.61 -1.65
CA GLN A 20 4.64 17.80 -1.19
C GLN A 20 3.77 17.53 0.04
N VAL A 21 3.18 16.33 0.14
CA VAL A 21 2.19 15.99 1.19
C VAL A 21 2.76 15.17 2.34
N SER A 22 3.88 14.48 2.13
CA SER A 22 4.56 13.69 3.17
C SER A 22 5.04 14.55 4.33
N THR A 23 5.06 13.96 5.52
CA THR A 23 5.69 14.59 6.68
C THR A 23 7.15 14.99 6.39
N LYS A 24 7.60 16.05 7.00
CA LYS A 24 8.99 16.54 6.83
C LYS A 24 9.94 16.02 7.91
N ALA A 25 9.41 15.53 9.02
CA ALA A 25 10.18 14.96 10.12
C ALA A 25 9.44 13.75 10.71
N PRO A 26 10.16 12.76 11.25
CA PRO A 26 9.53 11.64 11.95
C PRO A 26 8.75 12.13 13.18
N TYR A 27 7.63 11.45 13.45
CA TYR A 27 6.89 11.60 14.69
C TYR A 27 6.18 10.31 15.07
N THR A 28 5.98 10.08 16.37
CA THR A 28 5.35 8.86 16.88
C THR A 28 4.01 9.18 17.53
N ILE A 29 3.03 8.33 17.28
CA ILE A 29 1.72 8.37 17.91
C ILE A 29 1.52 7.03 18.64
N HIS A 30 1.01 7.12 19.86
CA HIS A 30 0.73 5.96 20.70
C HIS A 30 -0.77 5.72 20.84
N PRO A 31 -1.20 4.48 21.14
CA PRO A 31 -2.58 4.21 21.47
C PRO A 31 -3.01 4.98 22.72
N ARG A 32 -4.33 5.11 22.94
CA ARG A 32 -4.93 5.98 23.96
C ARG A 32 -4.37 5.78 25.37
N ASN A 33 -3.96 4.56 25.72
CA ASN A 33 -3.41 4.19 27.02
C ASN A 33 -1.88 4.39 27.09
N GLY A 34 -1.28 5.06 26.12
CA GLY A 34 0.14 5.38 26.07
C GLY A 34 1.03 4.29 25.47
N ALA A 35 2.31 4.60 25.33
CA ALA A 35 3.30 3.72 24.70
C ALA A 35 3.42 2.35 25.39
N ALA A 36 3.33 2.31 26.73
CA ALA A 36 3.47 1.08 27.50
C ALA A 36 2.33 0.06 27.26
N SER A 37 1.22 0.49 26.67
CA SER A 37 0.09 -0.40 26.34
C SER A 37 0.13 -0.90 24.91
N ALA A 38 1.08 -0.44 24.08
CA ALA A 38 1.20 -0.88 22.70
C ALA A 38 1.67 -2.34 22.64
N CYS A 39 0.99 -3.15 21.80
CA CYS A 39 1.37 -4.53 21.57
C CYS A 39 2.51 -4.69 20.58
N ALA A 40 2.75 -3.69 19.73
CA ALA A 40 3.86 -3.61 18.78
C ALA A 40 4.08 -2.17 18.30
N HIS A 41 5.23 -1.91 17.72
CA HIS A 41 5.63 -0.61 17.18
C HIS A 41 5.88 -0.69 15.67
N VAL A 42 5.08 0.02 14.89
CA VAL A 42 5.12 -0.02 13.42
C VAL A 42 5.68 1.28 12.87
N ALA A 43 6.61 1.18 11.91
CA ALA A 43 6.98 2.32 11.08
C ALA A 43 5.98 2.48 9.93
N MET A 44 5.67 3.72 9.57
CA MET A 44 4.87 4.05 8.39
C MET A 44 5.63 5.00 7.48
N LEU A 45 5.95 4.58 6.25
CA LEU A 45 6.39 5.51 5.22
C LEU A 45 5.19 6.32 4.71
N ASP A 46 5.27 7.64 4.89
CA ASP A 46 4.18 8.56 4.56
C ASP A 46 4.23 9.01 3.11
N PHE A 47 3.48 8.33 2.25
CA PHE A 47 3.29 8.72 0.85
C PHE A 47 2.14 9.73 0.67
N GLY A 48 1.50 10.18 1.74
CA GLY A 48 0.30 11.01 1.75
C GLY A 48 -0.86 10.26 2.42
N MET A 49 -0.59 9.73 3.61
CA MET A 49 -1.49 8.84 4.34
C MET A 49 -2.83 9.51 4.68
N LYS A 50 -3.91 8.75 4.60
CA LYS A 50 -5.17 9.13 5.22
C LYS A 50 -5.11 8.91 6.73
N ALA A 51 -5.53 9.91 7.48
CA ALA A 51 -5.51 9.87 8.95
C ALA A 51 -6.25 8.66 9.55
N ASN A 52 -7.22 8.10 8.81
CA ASN A 52 -7.97 6.94 9.29
C ASN A 52 -7.13 5.65 9.34
N ILE A 53 -6.10 5.52 8.50
CA ILE A 53 -5.14 4.41 8.58
C ILE A 53 -4.46 4.40 9.96
N VAL A 54 -3.92 5.56 10.37
CA VAL A 54 -3.28 5.69 11.69
C VAL A 54 -4.28 5.40 12.82
N ARG A 55 -5.51 5.93 12.72
CA ARG A 55 -6.55 5.65 13.72
C ARG A 55 -6.84 4.16 13.88
N TRP A 56 -6.87 3.42 12.78
CA TRP A 56 -7.08 1.97 12.82
C TRP A 56 -5.90 1.23 13.44
N LEU A 57 -4.67 1.56 13.06
CA LEU A 57 -3.48 0.95 13.67
C LEU A 57 -3.44 1.20 15.18
N LEU A 58 -3.77 2.42 15.62
CA LEU A 58 -3.87 2.74 17.05
C LEU A 58 -5.00 1.97 17.76
N ARG A 59 -6.14 1.74 17.09
CA ARG A 59 -7.23 0.90 17.64
C ARG A 59 -6.82 -0.57 17.77
N CYS A 60 -5.96 -1.06 16.86
CA CYS A 60 -5.34 -2.37 16.97
C CYS A 60 -4.28 -2.45 18.09
N GLY A 61 -4.06 -1.37 18.84
CA GLY A 61 -3.09 -1.34 19.93
C GLY A 61 -1.65 -1.11 19.48
N LEU A 62 -1.41 -0.65 18.26
CA LEU A 62 -0.07 -0.41 17.73
C LEU A 62 0.39 1.02 18.06
N SER A 63 1.68 1.19 18.38
CA SER A 63 2.34 2.48 18.25
C SER A 63 2.79 2.67 16.80
N VAL A 64 2.68 3.89 16.27
CA VAL A 64 3.01 4.20 14.89
C VAL A 64 4.01 5.35 14.83
N THR A 65 5.19 5.10 14.28
CA THR A 65 6.12 6.16 13.89
C THR A 65 5.96 6.45 12.41
N VAL A 66 5.50 7.66 12.11
CA VAL A 66 5.35 8.16 10.76
C VAL A 66 6.69 8.74 10.30
N LEU A 67 7.20 8.22 9.20
CA LEU A 67 8.48 8.60 8.61
C LEU A 67 8.24 9.35 7.28
N PRO A 68 9.10 10.29 6.90
CA PRO A 68 9.07 10.85 5.55
C PRO A 68 9.10 9.76 4.48
N TRP A 69 8.48 10.03 3.34
CA TRP A 69 8.35 9.09 2.22
C TRP A 69 9.68 8.49 1.73
N ASN A 70 10.77 9.26 1.85
CA ASN A 70 12.12 8.91 1.38
C ASN A 70 13.07 8.56 2.53
N ALA A 71 12.56 8.28 3.72
CA ALA A 71 13.39 7.84 4.84
C ALA A 71 14.09 6.50 4.51
N ASP A 72 15.35 6.38 4.89
CA ASP A 72 16.07 5.11 4.84
C ASP A 72 15.58 4.20 5.97
N PHE A 73 14.41 3.58 5.74
CA PHE A 73 13.80 2.68 6.72
C PHE A 73 14.72 1.49 7.02
N TYR A 74 15.43 0.96 6.02
CA TYR A 74 16.24 -0.24 6.21
C TYR A 74 17.30 -0.06 7.28
N SER A 75 17.92 1.11 7.37
CA SER A 75 18.95 1.41 8.40
C SER A 75 18.40 1.47 9.83
N MET A 76 17.11 1.73 10.00
CA MET A 76 16.45 1.86 11.31
C MET A 76 15.45 0.73 11.61
N ARG A 77 15.34 -0.28 10.74
CA ARG A 77 14.31 -1.33 10.79
C ARG A 77 14.23 -2.09 12.13
N ASP A 78 15.36 -2.26 12.79
CA ASP A 78 15.44 -3.02 14.04
C ASP A 78 14.75 -2.31 15.24
N GLN A 79 14.32 -1.07 15.05
CA GLN A 79 13.53 -0.30 16.02
C GLN A 79 12.02 -0.61 15.94
N PHE A 80 11.59 -1.41 14.95
CA PHE A 80 10.18 -1.62 14.62
C PHE A 80 9.82 -3.10 14.50
N ASP A 81 8.56 -3.40 14.77
CA ASP A 81 7.97 -4.73 14.65
C ASP A 81 7.25 -4.96 13.33
N GLY A 82 7.10 -3.93 12.50
CA GLY A 82 6.44 -3.98 11.20
C GLY A 82 6.64 -2.72 10.38
N LEU A 83 6.44 -2.82 9.07
CA LEU A 83 6.47 -1.69 8.13
C LEU A 83 5.12 -1.52 7.44
N PHE A 84 4.60 -0.31 7.46
CA PHE A 84 3.41 0.10 6.72
C PHE A 84 3.79 1.08 5.61
N LEU A 85 3.40 0.77 4.38
CA LEU A 85 3.53 1.66 3.23
C LEU A 85 2.17 2.30 2.95
N SER A 86 2.06 3.60 3.18
CA SER A 86 0.76 4.27 3.14
C SER A 86 0.25 4.46 1.70
N ASN A 87 -1.00 4.87 1.57
CA ASN A 87 -1.52 5.42 0.34
C ASN A 87 -0.86 6.77 0.00
N GLY A 88 -1.00 7.21 -1.26
CA GLY A 88 -0.47 8.49 -1.70
C GLY A 88 -1.01 8.93 -3.06
N PRO A 89 -0.88 10.22 -3.40
CA PRO A 89 -1.31 10.77 -4.69
C PRO A 89 -0.26 10.57 -5.77
N GLY A 90 -0.67 10.69 -7.03
CA GLY A 90 0.21 10.77 -8.19
C GLY A 90 0.60 9.42 -8.80
N SER A 91 1.69 9.43 -9.54
CA SER A 91 2.26 8.25 -10.18
C SER A 91 3.25 7.55 -9.25
N PRO A 92 3.24 6.21 -9.13
CA PRO A 92 4.26 5.49 -8.37
C PRO A 92 5.67 5.66 -8.99
N GLU A 93 5.76 6.02 -10.25
CA GLU A 93 7.03 6.31 -10.92
C GLU A 93 7.71 7.58 -10.37
N SER A 94 6.95 8.50 -9.76
CA SER A 94 7.51 9.73 -9.19
C SER A 94 8.38 9.50 -7.95
N ILE A 95 8.32 8.32 -7.35
CA ILE A 95 9.08 7.94 -6.14
C ILE A 95 9.92 6.67 -6.31
N GLN A 96 10.40 6.41 -7.53
CA GLN A 96 11.25 5.24 -7.81
C GLN A 96 12.46 5.09 -6.89
N SER A 97 12.94 6.20 -6.33
CA SER A 97 14.09 6.20 -5.42
C SER A 97 13.88 5.39 -4.13
N VAL A 98 12.61 5.13 -3.72
CA VAL A 98 12.33 4.30 -2.52
C VAL A 98 12.35 2.80 -2.82
N ILE A 99 12.21 2.40 -4.09
CA ILE A 99 12.04 1.00 -4.51
C ILE A 99 13.22 0.13 -4.06
N PRO A 100 14.50 0.51 -4.25
CA PRO A 100 15.63 -0.32 -3.81
C PRO A 100 15.63 -0.58 -2.30
N GLY A 101 15.29 0.42 -1.49
CA GLY A 101 15.18 0.28 -0.03
C GLY A 101 14.05 -0.65 0.40
N VAL A 102 12.88 -0.51 -0.24
CA VAL A 102 11.73 -1.41 0.00
C VAL A 102 12.04 -2.84 -0.46
N ARG A 103 12.67 -3.02 -1.62
CA ARG A 103 13.11 -4.33 -2.11
C ARG A 103 14.02 -5.00 -1.09
N ARG A 104 15.05 -4.31 -0.65
CA ARG A 104 16.00 -4.83 0.34
C ARG A 104 15.30 -5.20 1.64
N THR A 105 14.36 -4.38 2.10
CA THR A 105 13.57 -4.67 3.30
C THR A 105 12.74 -5.94 3.13
N ILE A 106 12.10 -6.14 1.96
CA ILE A 106 11.32 -7.35 1.66
C ILE A 106 12.19 -8.60 1.66
N ASP A 107 13.41 -8.50 1.17
CA ASP A 107 14.31 -9.66 1.01
C ASP A 107 15.04 -10.03 2.30
N GLU A 108 15.42 -9.04 3.13
CA GLU A 108 16.36 -9.22 4.23
C GLU A 108 15.76 -9.02 5.63
N TRP A 109 14.52 -8.51 5.75
CA TRP A 109 13.87 -8.27 7.04
C TRP A 109 12.79 -9.30 7.33
N ASP A 110 12.72 -9.76 8.58
CA ASP A 110 11.85 -10.85 9.03
C ASP A 110 10.56 -10.38 9.71
N ARG A 111 10.17 -9.11 9.54
CA ARG A 111 8.96 -8.52 10.12
C ARG A 111 7.91 -8.23 9.06
N PRO A 112 6.61 -8.21 9.46
CA PRO A 112 5.51 -7.96 8.53
C PRO A 112 5.60 -6.65 7.77
N ILE A 113 5.24 -6.67 6.48
CA ILE A 113 5.14 -5.47 5.64
C ILE A 113 3.75 -5.43 5.01
N PHE A 114 3.06 -4.29 5.14
CA PHE A 114 1.75 -4.08 4.52
C PHE A 114 1.71 -2.77 3.73
N GLY A 115 1.05 -2.79 2.57
CA GLY A 115 0.89 -1.61 1.73
C GLY A 115 -0.55 -1.36 1.29
N ILE A 116 -0.98 -0.10 1.31
CA ILE A 116 -2.29 0.34 0.79
C ILE A 116 -2.10 1.24 -0.42
N CYS A 117 -2.82 0.97 -1.51
CA CYS A 117 -2.90 1.77 -2.73
C CYS A 117 -1.50 2.07 -3.30
N MET A 118 -0.94 3.26 -3.08
CA MET A 118 0.44 3.57 -3.46
C MET A 118 1.44 2.58 -2.84
N GLY A 119 1.28 2.24 -1.56
CA GLY A 119 2.14 1.26 -0.87
C GLY A 119 2.09 -0.13 -1.51
N HIS A 120 0.91 -0.58 -1.94
CA HIS A 120 0.75 -1.81 -2.73
C HIS A 120 1.52 -1.74 -4.06
N GLN A 121 1.41 -0.61 -4.78
CA GLN A 121 2.12 -0.40 -6.04
C GLN A 121 3.64 -0.41 -5.83
N ILE A 122 4.14 0.23 -4.78
CA ILE A 122 5.58 0.23 -4.44
C ILE A 122 6.07 -1.18 -4.09
N ILE A 123 5.30 -2.00 -3.36
CA ILE A 123 5.64 -3.41 -3.14
C ILE A 123 5.75 -4.13 -4.48
N GLY A 124 4.77 -3.99 -5.38
CA GLY A 124 4.79 -4.62 -6.70
C GLY A 124 5.99 -4.20 -7.53
N LEU A 125 6.32 -2.91 -7.58
CA LEU A 125 7.52 -2.40 -8.26
C LEU A 125 8.81 -2.93 -7.64
N ALA A 126 8.87 -3.03 -6.31
CA ALA A 126 10.01 -3.62 -5.61
C ALA A 126 10.19 -5.11 -5.94
N LEU A 127 9.12 -5.82 -6.27
CA LEU A 127 9.15 -7.20 -6.75
C LEU A 127 9.54 -7.34 -8.23
N GLY A 128 9.67 -6.22 -8.96
CA GLY A 128 10.00 -6.20 -10.38
C GLY A 128 8.78 -6.20 -11.31
N LEU A 129 7.55 -6.13 -10.77
CA LEU A 129 6.36 -5.91 -11.58
C LEU A 129 6.36 -4.49 -12.14
N ARG A 130 5.60 -4.24 -13.21
CA ARG A 130 5.42 -2.90 -13.77
C ARG A 130 4.09 -2.29 -13.30
N ALA A 131 4.07 -1.00 -13.04
CA ALA A 131 2.83 -0.25 -12.94
C ALA A 131 2.43 0.29 -14.33
N TYR A 132 1.14 0.35 -14.62
CA TYR A 132 0.63 0.95 -15.84
C TYR A 132 -0.48 1.95 -15.54
N ARG A 133 -0.57 2.99 -16.34
CA ARG A 133 -1.67 3.95 -16.27
C ARG A 133 -2.93 3.33 -16.87
N MET A 134 -3.98 3.24 -16.08
CA MET A 134 -5.28 2.73 -16.52
C MET A 134 -5.96 3.75 -17.45
N LYS A 135 -6.75 3.28 -18.40
CA LYS A 135 -7.50 4.14 -19.32
C LYS A 135 -8.49 5.07 -18.58
N PHE A 136 -9.17 4.53 -17.56
CA PHE A 136 -10.18 5.27 -16.79
C PHE A 136 -9.85 5.37 -15.30
N GLY A 137 -9.15 4.38 -14.76
CA GLY A 137 -8.93 4.22 -13.31
C GLY A 137 -10.18 3.76 -12.58
N ASN A 138 -10.00 3.25 -11.36
CA ASN A 138 -11.07 2.81 -10.48
C ASN A 138 -11.31 3.86 -9.40
N ARG A 139 -12.53 4.42 -9.36
CA ARG A 139 -12.93 5.49 -8.41
C ARG A 139 -14.36 5.26 -7.96
N GLY A 140 -14.58 5.28 -6.66
CA GLY A 140 -15.89 5.11 -6.03
C GLY A 140 -15.87 4.22 -4.80
N HIS A 141 -17.04 4.07 -4.18
CA HIS A 141 -17.25 3.26 -2.97
C HIS A 141 -17.95 1.93 -3.28
N ASN A 142 -18.07 1.58 -4.54
CA ASN A 142 -18.81 0.42 -5.03
C ASN A 142 -17.98 -0.46 -5.97
N GLN A 143 -16.68 -0.50 -5.76
CA GLN A 143 -15.77 -1.27 -6.59
C GLN A 143 -15.65 -2.71 -6.05
N PRO A 144 -16.05 -3.71 -6.85
CA PRO A 144 -16.01 -5.10 -6.41
C PRO A 144 -14.60 -5.68 -6.56
N VAL A 145 -14.10 -6.33 -5.52
CA VAL A 145 -12.87 -7.11 -5.57
C VAL A 145 -13.17 -8.56 -5.26
N LEU A 146 -12.68 -9.45 -6.10
CA LEU A 146 -12.78 -10.90 -5.93
C LEU A 146 -11.56 -11.38 -5.16
N ALA A 147 -11.80 -12.06 -4.05
CA ALA A 147 -10.75 -12.75 -3.31
C ALA A 147 -10.32 -14.01 -4.05
N LEU A 148 -9.01 -14.16 -4.27
CA LEU A 148 -8.42 -15.37 -4.85
C LEU A 148 -7.94 -16.30 -3.74
N ALA A 149 -7.76 -17.60 -4.06
CA ALA A 149 -7.17 -18.55 -3.13
C ALA A 149 -5.72 -18.13 -2.82
N SER A 150 -5.50 -17.65 -1.62
CA SER A 150 -4.17 -17.25 -1.19
C SER A 150 -3.88 -17.78 0.19
N GLY A 151 -2.97 -18.75 0.29
CA GLY A 151 -2.31 -19.24 1.51
C GLY A 151 -2.95 -18.84 2.85
N ASN A 152 -2.22 -18.69 3.89
CA ASN A 152 -2.66 -18.53 5.29
C ASN A 152 -3.46 -17.25 5.66
N MET A 153 -3.98 -16.49 4.69
CA MET A 153 -4.78 -15.29 4.97
C MET A 153 -6.25 -15.66 5.19
N ARG A 154 -6.88 -15.08 6.21
CA ARG A 154 -8.29 -15.31 6.57
C ARG A 154 -9.24 -14.61 5.59
N VAL A 155 -9.20 -15.04 4.33
CA VAL A 155 -10.06 -14.52 3.28
C VAL A 155 -10.72 -15.70 2.59
N ASP A 156 -12.03 -15.66 2.42
CA ASP A 156 -12.79 -16.71 1.74
C ASP A 156 -12.57 -16.63 0.23
N PRO A 157 -11.88 -17.61 -0.39
CA PRO A 157 -11.68 -17.61 -1.84
C PRO A 157 -13.02 -17.63 -2.58
N GLY A 158 -13.11 -16.85 -3.66
CA GLY A 158 -14.33 -16.72 -4.45
C GLY A 158 -15.34 -15.70 -3.90
N ARG A 159 -15.10 -15.14 -2.72
CA ARG A 159 -15.93 -14.07 -2.17
C ARG A 159 -15.62 -12.74 -2.86
N VAL A 160 -16.66 -11.96 -3.12
CA VAL A 160 -16.55 -10.59 -3.63
C VAL A 160 -16.80 -9.61 -2.50
N TYR A 161 -15.87 -8.68 -2.32
CA TYR A 161 -15.99 -7.57 -1.38
C TYR A 161 -16.26 -6.28 -2.16
N ILE A 162 -17.17 -5.45 -1.66
CA ILE A 162 -17.38 -4.11 -2.20
C ILE A 162 -16.45 -3.16 -1.46
N THR A 163 -15.62 -2.45 -2.20
CA THR A 163 -14.53 -1.65 -1.65
C THR A 163 -14.58 -0.20 -2.13
N SER A 164 -13.86 0.66 -1.40
CA SER A 164 -13.58 2.02 -1.84
C SER A 164 -12.27 2.05 -2.60
N GLN A 165 -12.28 2.68 -3.78
CA GLN A 165 -11.08 2.81 -4.62
C GLN A 165 -10.92 4.24 -5.14
N ASN A 166 -9.68 4.66 -5.31
CA ASN A 166 -9.33 5.91 -5.96
C ASN A 166 -7.90 5.82 -6.50
N HIS A 167 -7.74 5.17 -7.64
CA HIS A 167 -6.44 5.03 -8.29
C HIS A 167 -6.56 5.08 -9.82
N GLY A 168 -5.50 5.56 -10.46
CA GLY A 168 -5.35 5.62 -11.92
C GLY A 168 -4.21 4.74 -12.43
N TYR A 169 -3.53 4.04 -11.54
CA TYR A 169 -2.48 3.08 -11.85
C TYR A 169 -2.83 1.72 -11.25
N ALA A 170 -2.41 0.66 -11.93
CA ALA A 170 -2.49 -0.72 -11.45
C ALA A 170 -1.19 -1.46 -11.78
N LEU A 171 -0.95 -2.58 -11.10
CA LEU A 171 0.18 -3.45 -11.39
C LEU A 171 -0.11 -4.30 -12.62
N ALA A 172 0.83 -4.34 -13.55
CA ALA A 172 0.78 -5.24 -14.70
C ALA A 172 1.15 -6.66 -14.26
N TYR A 173 0.44 -7.62 -14.83
CA TYR A 173 0.64 -9.04 -14.56
C TYR A 173 0.44 -9.86 -15.82
N ASN A 174 1.33 -10.82 -16.02
CA ASN A 174 1.20 -11.89 -17.03
C ASN A 174 1.56 -13.22 -16.38
N GLU A 175 1.02 -14.32 -16.91
CA GLU A 175 1.40 -15.65 -16.45
C GLU A 175 2.85 -16.00 -16.79
N THR A 176 3.38 -15.43 -17.85
CA THR A 176 4.75 -15.65 -18.34
C THR A 176 5.38 -14.36 -18.83
N GLY A 177 6.69 -14.34 -18.96
CA GLY A 177 7.43 -13.19 -19.48
C GLY A 177 7.85 -12.17 -18.41
N PRO A 178 8.18 -10.92 -18.81
CA PRO A 178 8.79 -9.93 -17.91
C PRO A 178 7.86 -9.45 -16.79
N ASP A 179 6.55 -9.59 -16.95
CA ASP A 179 5.56 -9.23 -15.92
C ASP A 179 4.98 -10.48 -15.23
N ALA A 180 5.66 -11.63 -15.31
CA ALA A 180 5.25 -12.83 -14.61
C ALA A 180 5.35 -12.66 -13.11
N TRP A 181 4.48 -13.37 -12.37
CA TRP A 181 4.56 -13.38 -10.91
C TRP A 181 5.93 -13.87 -10.45
N PRO A 182 6.58 -13.13 -9.55
CA PRO A 182 7.78 -13.61 -8.90
C PRO A 182 7.50 -14.90 -8.12
N LYS A 183 8.49 -15.78 -8.06
CA LYS A 183 8.39 -16.98 -7.23
C LYS A 183 7.97 -16.62 -5.80
N ASP A 184 7.12 -17.44 -5.20
CA ASP A 184 6.58 -17.28 -3.85
C ASP A 184 5.58 -16.11 -3.66
N TRP A 185 5.09 -15.52 -4.76
CA TRP A 185 4.12 -14.44 -4.77
C TRP A 185 2.94 -14.76 -5.66
N GLN A 186 1.76 -14.23 -5.32
CA GLN A 186 0.56 -14.36 -6.15
C GLN A 186 -0.42 -13.21 -5.93
N PRO A 187 -1.40 -13.04 -6.85
CA PRO A 187 -2.49 -12.13 -6.62
C PRO A 187 -3.33 -12.61 -5.44
N TRP A 188 -3.69 -11.66 -4.57
CA TRP A 188 -4.61 -11.89 -3.46
C TRP A 188 -6.03 -11.49 -3.81
N PHE A 189 -6.16 -10.34 -4.47
CA PHE A 189 -7.42 -9.84 -4.99
C PHE A 189 -7.28 -9.37 -6.43
N VAL A 190 -8.39 -9.46 -7.18
CA VAL A 190 -8.56 -8.85 -8.50
C VAL A 190 -9.86 -8.06 -8.54
N ASN A 191 -9.91 -7.00 -9.33
CA ASN A 191 -11.16 -6.28 -9.59
C ASN A 191 -12.10 -7.17 -10.42
N ALA A 192 -13.34 -7.33 -9.97
CA ALA A 192 -14.29 -8.21 -10.63
C ALA A 192 -14.85 -7.61 -11.95
N ASN A 193 -14.59 -6.33 -12.25
CA ASN A 193 -15.04 -5.68 -13.49
C ASN A 193 -13.99 -5.73 -14.61
N ASP A 194 -12.70 -5.50 -14.28
CA ASP A 194 -11.65 -5.30 -15.29
C ASP A 194 -10.43 -6.21 -15.09
N TRP A 195 -10.44 -7.06 -14.06
CA TRP A 195 -9.38 -8.00 -13.71
C TRP A 195 -8.04 -7.36 -13.35
N SER A 196 -8.01 -6.05 -13.09
CA SER A 196 -6.82 -5.41 -12.55
C SER A 196 -6.44 -6.00 -11.19
N ILE A 197 -5.14 -6.02 -10.87
CA ILE A 197 -4.63 -6.53 -9.59
C ILE A 197 -5.04 -5.59 -8.47
N GLU A 198 -5.78 -6.13 -7.51
CA GLU A 198 -6.28 -5.41 -6.34
C GLU A 198 -5.61 -5.84 -5.03
N GLY A 199 -4.77 -6.83 -5.08
CA GLY A 199 -3.98 -7.27 -3.94
C GLY A 199 -2.89 -8.25 -4.33
N ILE A 200 -1.78 -8.19 -3.59
CA ILE A 200 -0.65 -9.12 -3.72
C ILE A 200 -0.30 -9.69 -2.35
N VAL A 201 0.21 -10.91 -2.33
CA VAL A 201 0.62 -11.58 -1.10
C VAL A 201 1.81 -12.51 -1.35
N ARG A 202 2.73 -12.55 -0.39
CA ARG A 202 3.76 -13.59 -0.33
C ARG A 202 3.14 -14.88 0.18
N THR A 203 3.31 -15.97 -0.54
CA THR A 203 2.74 -17.30 -0.22
C THR A 203 3.80 -18.36 0.03
N GLY A 204 5.00 -18.17 -0.50
CA GLY A 204 6.13 -19.08 -0.29
C GLY A 204 7.20 -18.52 0.62
N GLY A 205 8.04 -19.42 1.14
CA GLY A 205 9.18 -19.04 1.98
C GLY A 205 8.82 -18.45 3.34
N LEU A 206 7.58 -18.60 3.83
CA LEU A 206 7.11 -18.05 5.11
C LEU A 206 7.79 -18.69 6.34
N ASP A 207 8.52 -19.78 6.16
CA ASP A 207 9.42 -20.37 7.15
C ASP A 207 10.73 -19.58 7.32
N LYS A 208 11.06 -18.71 6.37
CA LYS A 208 12.30 -17.91 6.31
C LYS A 208 12.05 -16.41 6.23
N HIS A 209 10.89 -16.00 5.78
CA HIS A 209 10.56 -14.60 5.54
C HIS A 209 9.22 -14.24 6.17
N ALA A 210 9.12 -13.05 6.70
CA ALA A 210 7.87 -12.53 7.23
C ALA A 210 6.80 -12.37 6.13
N PRO A 211 5.51 -12.35 6.52
CA PRO A 211 4.43 -12.09 5.60
C PRO A 211 4.53 -10.67 5.02
N VAL A 212 4.34 -10.56 3.71
CA VAL A 212 4.25 -9.29 3.01
C VAL A 212 3.01 -9.31 2.13
N TRP A 213 2.20 -8.27 2.24
CA TRP A 213 0.97 -8.15 1.46
C TRP A 213 0.62 -6.68 1.20
N GLY A 214 -0.23 -6.48 0.20
CA GLY A 214 -0.72 -5.15 -0.11
C GLY A 214 -2.07 -5.22 -0.80
N VAL A 215 -2.87 -4.17 -0.63
CA VAL A 215 -4.17 -4.01 -1.28
C VAL A 215 -4.22 -2.68 -2.05
N GLN A 216 -4.80 -2.72 -3.26
CA GLN A 216 -4.96 -1.54 -4.10
C GLN A 216 -6.11 -0.66 -3.64
N PHE A 217 -7.17 -1.27 -3.11
CA PHE A 217 -8.32 -0.57 -2.54
C PHE A 217 -8.01 0.05 -1.17
N HIS A 218 -8.96 0.83 -0.65
CA HIS A 218 -8.84 1.59 0.60
C HIS A 218 -9.70 0.98 1.70
N PRO A 219 -9.23 -0.04 2.46
CA PRO A 219 -10.01 -0.65 3.54
C PRO A 219 -10.32 0.36 4.65
N GLU A 220 -9.44 1.32 4.89
CA GLU A 220 -9.61 2.35 5.91
C GLU A 220 -10.81 3.26 5.69
N HIS A 221 -11.39 3.24 4.51
CA HIS A 221 -12.55 4.06 4.16
C HIS A 221 -13.88 3.44 4.62
N ALA A 222 -13.93 2.13 4.84
CA ALA A 222 -15.11 1.37 5.25
C ALA A 222 -16.35 1.70 4.39
N GLY A 223 -16.18 1.77 3.07
CA GLY A 223 -17.19 2.30 2.14
C GLY A 223 -18.14 1.25 1.58
N GLY A 224 -17.92 -0.02 1.82
CA GLY A 224 -18.78 -1.11 1.36
C GLY A 224 -19.90 -1.46 2.36
N PRO A 225 -20.77 -2.41 2.00
CA PRO A 225 -21.80 -2.92 2.90
C PRO A 225 -21.23 -3.72 4.08
N GLU A 226 -20.01 -4.18 3.95
CA GLU A 226 -19.24 -4.83 5.00
C GLU A 226 -17.94 -4.06 5.26
N ASP A 227 -17.50 -4.04 6.52
CA ASP A 227 -16.25 -3.38 6.90
C ASP A 227 -15.06 -4.22 6.43
N THR A 228 -14.19 -3.62 5.62
CA THR A 228 -12.97 -4.23 5.13
C THR A 228 -11.72 -3.84 5.94
N ASN A 229 -11.91 -3.17 7.08
CA ASN A 229 -10.80 -2.75 7.96
C ASN A 229 -10.25 -3.86 8.86
N SER A 230 -11.00 -4.96 9.03
CA SER A 230 -10.67 -6.07 9.94
C SER A 230 -9.73 -7.10 9.34
#